data_b70e277c251a6d0f631ada2b71bd6bba
#
_entry.id   b70e277c251a6d0f631ada2b71bd6bba
#
_cell.length_a   1.000
_cell.length_b   1.000
_cell.length_c   1.000
_cell.angle_alpha   90.00
_cell.angle_beta   90.00
_cell.angle_gamma   90.00
#
_symmetry.space_group_name_H-M   'P 1'
#
loop_
_entity.id
_entity.type
_entity.pdbx_description
1 polymer ?
#
loop_
_entity_poly.entity_id
_entity_poly.type
_entity_poly.pdbx_seq_one_letter_code
_entity_poly.pdbx_strand_id
1 'polypeptide(L)'
;MKKIIFIAIAIMLGLSACHDDDYITGVPSFGPPEVNTMAEKVNGRIALGYVTYYGTALPDPTYMTHINYAFAELYVKSNVYQKFDLQGNRERFDQVKKLKARNSDLKILLSFTNSVSNSGNSQDGGFSALAKSPEMRKQFAQDCKKFVQQEGIDGIDIDWEFPGMTFGSNAYDELVDVENFTLLMKDLRETLGSSILLTYAGYCKNKQPQGAGWKYIDVKAVDPYVDFVNIMTYDLVGAPGHQSPLNKPSASWDCKRSVDEYLNAGVPASKLVLGIPFYGRAHFNSGGSVNYKDIVNLSESSGYVIDNWDAEGSVPYVTKDGVFYCGYDNPRSIAAKGEWLLGLGMKGMMFWDYDGDDSKGTLRNAL
;
A
#
# COMPACT_ATOMS: atom_id res chain seq x y z
N MET A 1 4.12 -65.62 52.91
CA MET A 1 4.56 -64.31 52.31
C MET A 1 3.97 -64.24 50.90
N LYS A 2 2.82 -63.59 50.72
CA LYS A 2 2.20 -63.42 49.43
C LYS A 2 2.31 -61.93 49.04
N LYS A 3 2.99 -61.66 47.95
CA LYS A 3 3.08 -60.30 47.39
C LYS A 3 1.79 -60.04 46.61
N ILE A 4 1.10 -58.97 46.97
CA ILE A 4 -0.06 -58.46 46.27
C ILE A 4 0.46 -57.38 45.29
N ILE A 5 0.22 -57.61 44.00
CA ILE A 5 0.51 -56.62 42.92
C ILE A 5 -0.77 -55.80 42.75
N PHE A 6 -0.68 -54.50 42.98
CA PHE A 6 -1.71 -53.55 42.58
C PHE A 6 -1.51 -53.13 41.16
N ILE A 7 -2.51 -53.45 40.32
CA ILE A 7 -2.59 -52.90 38.94
C ILE A 7 -3.42 -51.62 39.07
N ALA A 8 -2.77 -50.49 38.82
CA ALA A 8 -3.48 -49.22 38.68
C ALA A 8 -4.02 -49.08 37.26
N ILE A 9 -5.36 -49.14 37.14
CA ILE A 9 -6.03 -48.80 35.87
C ILE A 9 -6.18 -47.28 35.83
N ALA A 10 -5.42 -46.65 34.95
CA ALA A 10 -5.59 -45.23 34.64
C ALA A 10 -6.82 -45.08 33.71
N ILE A 11 -7.88 -44.58 34.24
CA ILE A 11 -9.06 -44.12 33.48
C ILE A 11 -8.66 -42.78 32.86
N MET A 12 -8.38 -42.74 31.55
CA MET A 12 -8.33 -41.48 30.82
C MET A 12 -9.73 -40.93 30.65
N LEU A 13 -10.11 -40.00 31.49
CA LEU A 13 -11.22 -39.10 31.24
C LEU A 13 -10.79 -38.15 30.16
N GLY A 14 -11.31 -38.32 28.95
CA GLY A 14 -11.22 -37.35 27.89
C GLY A 14 -11.99 -36.07 28.28
N LEU A 15 -11.25 -35.05 28.72
CA LEU A 15 -11.77 -33.72 28.76
C LEU A 15 -11.82 -33.22 27.29
N SER A 16 -13.02 -33.31 26.71
CA SER A 16 -13.38 -32.53 25.54
C SER A 16 -13.38 -31.07 25.99
N ALA A 17 -12.27 -30.38 25.77
CA ALA A 17 -12.24 -28.94 25.85
C ALA A 17 -13.06 -28.44 24.65
N CYS A 18 -14.32 -28.08 24.90
CA CYS A 18 -14.99 -27.15 24.01
C CYS A 18 -14.17 -25.87 23.99
N HIS A 19 -13.43 -25.66 22.94
CA HIS A 19 -12.96 -24.35 22.58
C HIS A 19 -14.20 -23.61 22.06
N ASP A 20 -14.78 -22.78 22.92
CA ASP A 20 -15.60 -21.69 22.46
C ASP A 20 -14.67 -20.74 21.69
N ASP A 21 -14.53 -21.00 20.41
CA ASP A 21 -13.99 -20.01 19.48
C ASP A 21 -15.00 -18.87 19.47
N ASP A 22 -14.65 -17.78 20.15
CA ASP A 22 -15.32 -16.49 19.99
C ASP A 22 -15.18 -16.08 18.52
N TYR A 23 -16.09 -16.55 17.69
CA TYR A 23 -16.22 -16.10 16.31
C TYR A 23 -16.65 -14.64 16.33
N ILE A 24 -15.69 -13.76 16.03
CA ILE A 24 -16.03 -12.41 15.58
C ILE A 24 -16.80 -12.61 14.28
N THR A 25 -18.12 -12.39 14.34
CA THR A 25 -19.03 -12.54 13.19
C THR A 25 -18.53 -11.65 12.05
N GLY A 26 -18.13 -12.26 10.94
CA GLY A 26 -17.59 -11.59 9.76
C GLY A 26 -16.10 -11.81 9.47
N VAL A 27 -15.34 -12.50 10.34
CA VAL A 27 -13.97 -12.91 10.03
C VAL A 27 -14.03 -14.20 9.21
N PRO A 28 -13.48 -14.26 7.99
CA PRO A 28 -13.37 -15.50 7.26
C PRO A 28 -12.61 -16.55 8.09
N SER A 29 -13.17 -17.75 8.23
CA SER A 29 -12.45 -18.87 8.84
C SER A 29 -11.43 -19.38 7.83
N PHE A 30 -10.22 -18.89 7.96
CA PHE A 30 -9.10 -19.40 7.19
C PHE A 30 -8.60 -20.68 7.85
N GLY A 31 -8.15 -21.66 7.06
CA GLY A 31 -7.49 -22.88 7.57
C GLY A 31 -6.23 -22.56 8.40
N PRO A 32 -5.62 -23.58 9.03
CA PRO A 32 -4.33 -23.39 9.69
C PRO A 32 -3.34 -22.80 8.68
N PRO A 33 -2.39 -21.95 9.13
CA PRO A 33 -1.43 -21.31 8.22
C PRO A 33 -0.70 -22.40 7.42
N GLU A 34 -0.78 -22.30 6.09
CA GLU A 34 0.08 -23.11 5.25
C GLU A 34 1.55 -22.74 5.55
N VAL A 35 2.43 -23.73 5.50
CA VAL A 35 3.86 -23.56 5.81
C VAL A 35 4.54 -22.62 4.80
N ASN A 36 3.99 -22.49 3.58
CA ASN A 36 4.49 -21.54 2.58
C ASN A 36 3.91 -20.15 2.82
N THR A 37 4.67 -19.31 3.50
CA THR A 37 4.36 -17.89 3.62
C THR A 37 4.51 -17.17 2.27
N MET A 38 3.90 -16.00 2.11
CA MET A 38 4.09 -15.20 0.90
C MET A 38 5.57 -14.84 0.68
N ALA A 39 6.34 -14.67 1.75
CA ALA A 39 7.78 -14.42 1.68
C ALA A 39 8.55 -15.52 0.94
N GLU A 40 8.18 -16.79 1.14
CA GLU A 40 8.76 -17.91 0.41
C GLU A 40 8.32 -17.93 -1.06
N LYS A 41 7.03 -17.69 -1.33
CA LYS A 41 6.48 -17.65 -2.70
C LYS A 41 7.16 -16.58 -3.55
N VAL A 42 7.41 -15.40 -3.00
CA VAL A 42 8.06 -14.29 -3.71
C VAL A 42 9.59 -14.28 -3.59
N ASN A 43 10.19 -15.37 -3.09
CA ASN A 43 11.63 -15.54 -2.94
C ASN A 43 12.31 -14.36 -2.22
N GLY A 44 11.77 -13.98 -1.05
CA GLY A 44 12.27 -12.89 -0.23
C GLY A 44 11.99 -11.48 -0.77
N ARG A 45 11.24 -11.34 -1.85
CA ARG A 45 10.76 -10.05 -2.35
C ARG A 45 9.54 -9.56 -1.56
N ILE A 46 9.07 -8.39 -1.91
CA ILE A 46 7.91 -7.77 -1.28
C ILE A 46 6.64 -8.04 -2.11
N ALA A 47 5.59 -8.50 -1.44
CA ALA A 47 4.21 -8.41 -1.87
C ALA A 47 3.49 -7.57 -0.81
N LEU A 48 3.22 -6.28 -1.10
CA LEU A 48 2.67 -5.31 -0.16
C LEU A 48 1.26 -4.92 -0.56
N GLY A 49 0.32 -4.98 0.38
CA GLY A 49 -1.04 -4.51 0.17
C GLY A 49 -1.35 -3.26 0.98
N TYR A 50 -1.93 -2.25 0.34
CA TYR A 50 -2.61 -1.17 1.07
C TYR A 50 -3.98 -1.68 1.54
N VAL A 51 -4.21 -1.54 2.85
CA VAL A 51 -5.46 -1.95 3.51
C VAL A 51 -6.09 -0.73 4.12
N THR A 52 -7.21 -0.31 3.55
CA THR A 52 -7.85 0.95 3.91
C THR A 52 -8.72 0.84 5.17
N TYR A 53 -8.84 1.94 5.91
CA TYR A 53 -9.68 2.05 7.10
C TYR A 53 -11.18 1.87 6.79
N TYR A 54 -11.57 2.21 5.57
CA TYR A 54 -12.95 2.07 5.07
C TYR A 54 -13.22 0.73 4.36
N GLY A 55 -12.19 -0.07 4.17
CA GLY A 55 -12.32 -1.40 3.56
C GLY A 55 -13.18 -2.34 4.39
N THR A 56 -13.83 -3.27 3.72
CA THR A 56 -14.80 -4.20 4.35
C THR A 56 -14.24 -5.61 4.52
N ALA A 57 -13.33 -6.05 3.65
CA ALA A 57 -12.72 -7.36 3.73
C ALA A 57 -11.55 -7.38 4.74
N LEU A 58 -11.52 -8.38 5.63
CA LEU A 58 -10.33 -8.62 6.44
C LEU A 58 -9.25 -9.29 5.56
N PRO A 59 -8.03 -8.74 5.51
CA PRO A 59 -6.99 -9.30 4.66
C PRO A 59 -6.60 -10.73 5.04
N ASP A 60 -6.36 -11.57 4.03
CA ASP A 60 -5.69 -12.85 4.23
C ASP A 60 -4.17 -12.62 4.28
N PRO A 61 -3.51 -12.86 5.42
CA PRO A 61 -2.10 -12.58 5.60
C PRO A 61 -1.19 -13.49 4.76
N THR A 62 -1.72 -14.57 4.15
CA THR A 62 -0.93 -15.50 3.32
C THR A 62 -0.62 -14.95 1.93
N TYR A 63 -1.30 -13.87 1.51
CA TYR A 63 -1.07 -13.21 0.22
C TYR A 63 -0.12 -12.02 0.27
N MET A 64 0.42 -11.70 1.45
CA MET A 64 1.23 -10.49 1.61
C MET A 64 2.42 -10.73 2.53
N THR A 65 3.52 -10.07 2.22
CA THR A 65 4.67 -9.93 3.13
C THR A 65 4.53 -8.67 4.00
N HIS A 66 3.86 -7.64 3.47
CA HIS A 66 3.68 -6.34 4.10
C HIS A 66 2.25 -5.83 3.94
N ILE A 67 1.78 -5.14 4.94
CA ILE A 67 0.54 -4.34 4.90
C ILE A 67 0.88 -2.90 5.25
N ASN A 68 0.49 -1.96 4.38
CA ASN A 68 0.37 -0.55 4.73
C ASN A 68 -1.08 -0.28 5.13
N TYR A 69 -1.32 -0.04 6.43
CA TYR A 69 -2.65 0.35 6.90
C TYR A 69 -2.92 1.80 6.53
N ALA A 70 -3.88 2.03 5.70
CA ALA A 70 -4.23 3.33 5.14
C ALA A 70 -5.57 3.82 5.74
N PHE A 71 -5.58 4.90 6.54
CA PHE A 71 -4.48 5.79 6.83
C PHE A 71 -4.47 6.27 8.28
N ALA A 72 -3.40 6.96 8.65
CA ALA A 72 -3.39 7.95 9.72
C ALA A 72 -3.38 9.36 9.12
N GLU A 73 -3.87 10.33 9.87
CA GLU A 73 -3.90 11.74 9.50
C GLU A 73 -3.31 12.60 10.62
N LEU A 74 -2.60 13.64 10.25
CA LEU A 74 -1.92 14.55 11.19
C LEU A 74 -2.63 15.91 11.30
N TYR A 75 -2.50 16.54 12.45
CA TYR A 75 -3.13 17.82 12.72
C TYR A 75 -2.07 18.88 13.05
N VAL A 76 -2.03 19.91 12.20
CA VAL A 76 -1.26 21.14 12.44
C VAL A 76 -2.25 22.27 12.53
N LYS A 77 -2.25 23.03 13.63
CA LYS A 77 -3.12 24.18 13.85
C LYS A 77 -2.29 25.37 14.32
N SER A 78 -2.49 26.53 13.70
CA SER A 78 -1.75 27.76 13.99
C SER A 78 -0.23 27.56 13.95
N ASN A 79 0.24 26.80 12.95
CA ASN A 79 1.66 26.41 12.78
C ASN A 79 2.24 25.62 13.96
N VAL A 80 1.41 24.86 14.68
CA VAL A 80 1.85 23.95 15.75
C VAL A 80 1.31 22.56 15.46
N TYR A 81 2.20 21.58 15.40
CA TYR A 81 1.82 20.18 15.35
C TYR A 81 1.14 19.78 16.65
N GLN A 82 -0.03 19.17 16.57
CA GLN A 82 -0.83 18.76 17.72
C GLN A 82 -0.66 17.27 18.04
N LYS A 83 -0.94 16.44 17.07
CA LYS A 83 -0.93 14.98 17.13
C LYS A 83 -1.23 14.39 15.76
N PHE A 84 -1.27 13.07 15.68
CA PHE A 84 -1.94 12.35 14.61
C PHE A 84 -2.97 11.36 15.19
N ASP A 85 -3.90 10.93 14.36
CA ASP A 85 -4.87 9.86 14.69
C ASP A 85 -5.02 8.91 13.50
N LEU A 86 -5.50 7.68 13.78
CA LEU A 86 -6.00 6.78 12.73
C LEU A 86 -7.24 7.39 12.08
N GLN A 87 -7.37 7.25 10.76
CA GLN A 87 -8.63 7.50 10.09
C GLN A 87 -9.63 6.39 10.40
N GLY A 88 -10.92 6.76 10.49
CA GLY A 88 -11.98 5.83 10.83
C GLY A 88 -11.91 5.31 12.27
N ASN A 89 -12.35 4.07 12.48
CA ASN A 89 -12.38 3.47 13.81
C ASN A 89 -11.12 2.61 14.08
N ARG A 90 -10.76 2.53 15.33
CA ARG A 90 -9.61 1.76 15.79
C ARG A 90 -9.80 0.24 15.64
N GLU A 91 -11.02 -0.24 15.68
CA GLU A 91 -11.32 -1.66 15.63
C GLU A 91 -10.76 -2.34 14.37
N ARG A 92 -10.89 -1.69 13.21
CA ARG A 92 -10.33 -2.16 11.94
C ARG A 92 -8.81 -2.33 12.02
N PHE A 93 -8.11 -1.34 12.57
CA PHE A 93 -6.66 -1.41 12.76
C PHE A 93 -6.25 -2.56 13.69
N ASP A 94 -6.98 -2.74 14.80
CA ASP A 94 -6.72 -3.81 15.75
C ASP A 94 -6.98 -5.20 15.14
N GLN A 95 -7.99 -5.35 14.29
CA GLN A 95 -8.21 -6.57 13.51
C GLN A 95 -7.05 -6.86 12.55
N VAL A 96 -6.55 -5.85 11.82
CA VAL A 96 -5.40 -6.01 10.93
C VAL A 96 -4.13 -6.41 11.70
N LYS A 97 -3.87 -5.83 12.87
CA LYS A 97 -2.72 -6.23 13.70
C LYS A 97 -2.77 -7.69 14.15
N LYS A 98 -3.97 -8.22 14.44
CA LYS A 98 -4.15 -9.63 14.84
C LYS A 98 -3.74 -10.61 13.74
N LEU A 99 -3.63 -10.19 12.49
CA LEU A 99 -3.18 -11.04 11.39
C LEU A 99 -1.75 -11.57 11.59
N LYS A 100 -0.91 -10.87 12.36
CA LYS A 100 0.43 -11.34 12.73
C LYS A 100 0.40 -12.66 13.53
N ALA A 101 -0.69 -12.96 14.22
CA ALA A 101 -0.86 -14.25 14.89
C ALA A 101 -0.98 -15.44 13.91
N ARG A 102 -1.37 -15.15 12.65
CA ARG A 102 -1.52 -16.15 11.58
C ARG A 102 -0.33 -16.18 10.62
N ASN A 103 0.40 -15.08 10.51
CA ASN A 103 1.65 -14.96 9.78
C ASN A 103 2.59 -14.07 10.58
N SER A 104 3.50 -14.69 11.36
CA SER A 104 4.46 -13.97 12.22
C SER A 104 5.46 -13.12 11.44
N ASP A 105 5.70 -13.45 10.16
CA ASP A 105 6.63 -12.73 9.29
C ASP A 105 6.00 -11.49 8.64
N LEU A 106 4.65 -11.39 8.70
CA LEU A 106 3.93 -10.24 8.16
C LEU A 106 4.40 -8.94 8.80
N LYS A 107 4.79 -7.98 7.98
CA LYS A 107 5.13 -6.62 8.41
C LYS A 107 3.92 -5.71 8.26
N ILE A 108 3.65 -4.92 9.28
CA ILE A 108 2.53 -3.96 9.28
C ILE A 108 3.10 -2.56 9.49
N LEU A 109 2.85 -1.67 8.56
CA LEU A 109 3.23 -0.27 8.61
C LEU A 109 1.95 0.60 8.71
N LEU A 110 2.06 1.73 9.39
CA LEU A 110 1.03 2.76 9.36
C LEU A 110 1.35 3.77 8.26
N SER A 111 0.45 3.91 7.29
CA SER A 111 0.58 4.91 6.22
C SER A 111 -0.09 6.22 6.62
N PHE A 112 0.57 7.34 6.35
CA PHE A 112 0.09 8.69 6.64
C PHE A 112 -0.30 9.41 5.36
N THR A 113 -1.52 9.92 5.30
CA THR A 113 -1.99 10.77 4.20
C THR A 113 -1.99 12.26 4.59
N ASN A 114 -1.94 13.13 3.59
CA ASN A 114 -2.14 14.57 3.78
C ASN A 114 -3.62 14.99 3.85
N SER A 115 -4.55 14.07 3.69
CA SER A 115 -5.99 14.34 3.79
C SER A 115 -6.52 14.11 5.20
N VAL A 116 -7.48 14.95 5.64
CA VAL A 116 -8.18 14.80 6.92
C VAL A 116 -9.60 14.32 6.67
N SER A 117 -9.97 13.19 7.27
CA SER A 117 -11.28 12.56 7.12
C SER A 117 -12.07 12.46 8.44
N ASN A 118 -11.42 12.52 9.58
CA ASN A 118 -12.10 12.42 10.88
C ASN A 118 -12.98 13.65 11.13
N SER A 119 -14.25 13.39 11.44
CA SER A 119 -15.25 14.42 11.67
C SER A 119 -14.82 15.43 12.76
N GLY A 120 -15.03 16.71 12.50
CA GLY A 120 -14.71 17.80 13.42
C GLY A 120 -13.24 18.20 13.47
N ASN A 121 -12.36 17.51 12.75
CA ASN A 121 -10.96 17.88 12.62
C ASN A 121 -10.71 18.66 11.32
N SER A 122 -9.69 19.48 11.35
CA SER A 122 -9.15 20.20 10.20
C SER A 122 -7.68 20.48 10.46
N GLN A 123 -6.92 20.77 9.42
CA GLN A 123 -5.52 21.15 9.57
C GLN A 123 -5.17 22.41 8.77
N ASP A 124 -4.26 23.20 9.32
CA ASP A 124 -3.69 24.37 8.69
C ASP A 124 -2.33 23.97 8.08
N GLY A 125 -2.31 23.63 6.79
CA GLY A 125 -1.09 23.33 6.07
C GLY A 125 -0.55 21.90 6.11
N GLY A 126 -1.05 21.03 6.97
CA GLY A 126 -0.72 19.59 6.98
C GLY A 126 0.77 19.27 6.94
N PHE A 127 1.18 18.38 6.05
CA PHE A 127 2.58 18.01 5.85
C PHE A 127 3.46 19.21 5.47
N SER A 128 2.97 20.14 4.62
CA SER A 128 3.75 21.32 4.23
C SER A 128 4.12 22.18 5.44
N ALA A 129 3.17 22.43 6.34
CA ALA A 129 3.44 23.18 7.57
C ALA A 129 4.32 22.38 8.55
N LEU A 130 4.03 21.11 8.77
CA LEU A 130 4.81 20.22 9.63
C LEU A 130 6.28 20.14 9.20
N ALA A 131 6.50 19.90 7.90
CA ALA A 131 7.83 19.66 7.36
C ALA A 131 8.73 20.90 7.38
N LYS A 132 8.17 22.12 7.42
CA LYS A 132 8.92 23.36 7.56
C LYS A 132 9.64 23.52 8.90
N SER A 133 9.06 23.01 9.99
CA SER A 133 9.61 23.21 11.34
C SER A 133 10.43 22.00 11.79
N PRO A 134 11.71 22.17 12.11
CA PRO A 134 12.52 21.11 12.73
C PRO A 134 11.93 20.55 14.02
N GLU A 135 11.29 21.39 14.82
CA GLU A 135 10.66 21.02 16.09
C GLU A 135 9.44 20.13 15.83
N MET A 136 8.58 20.51 14.87
CA MET A 136 7.40 19.72 14.51
C MET A 136 7.78 18.38 13.88
N ARG A 137 8.78 18.35 12.98
CA ARG A 137 9.27 17.08 12.39
C ARG A 137 9.78 16.13 13.47
N LYS A 138 10.57 16.64 14.45
CA LYS A 138 11.09 15.81 15.56
C LYS A 138 9.97 15.32 16.47
N GLN A 139 9.00 16.17 16.81
CA GLN A 139 7.85 15.75 17.64
C GLN A 139 7.04 14.67 16.93
N PHE A 140 6.71 14.88 15.66
CA PHE A 140 6.02 13.86 14.85
C PHE A 140 6.80 12.54 14.78
N ALA A 141 8.09 12.60 14.56
CA ALA A 141 8.94 11.41 14.52
C ALA A 141 8.97 10.65 15.87
N GLN A 142 8.97 11.38 17.00
CA GLN A 142 8.88 10.79 18.34
C GLN A 142 7.52 10.11 18.56
N ASP A 143 6.43 10.74 18.14
CA ASP A 143 5.08 10.20 18.26
C ASP A 143 4.93 8.95 17.35
N CYS A 144 5.49 8.95 16.15
CA CYS A 144 5.56 7.79 15.28
C CYS A 144 6.31 6.63 15.95
N LYS A 145 7.49 6.88 16.51
CA LYS A 145 8.26 5.85 17.24
C LYS A 145 7.48 5.25 18.40
N LYS A 146 6.88 6.12 19.21
CA LYS A 146 6.06 5.71 20.35
C LYS A 146 4.88 4.87 19.90
N PHE A 147 4.19 5.27 18.84
CA PHE A 147 3.06 4.53 18.28
C PHE A 147 3.48 3.14 17.79
N VAL A 148 4.55 3.05 16.99
CA VAL A 148 5.08 1.77 16.49
C VAL A 148 5.39 0.82 17.65
N GLN A 149 6.03 1.31 18.70
CA GLN A 149 6.38 0.51 19.88
C GLN A 149 5.16 0.08 20.68
N GLN A 150 4.19 0.97 20.88
CA GLN A 150 2.96 0.69 21.64
C GLN A 150 2.04 -0.28 20.91
N GLU A 151 1.94 -0.14 19.60
CA GLU A 151 1.05 -0.97 18.77
C GLU A 151 1.68 -2.29 18.33
N GLY A 152 2.99 -2.46 18.48
CA GLY A 152 3.69 -3.66 18.03
C GLY A 152 3.68 -3.84 16.51
N ILE A 153 3.63 -2.74 15.75
CA ILE A 153 3.75 -2.75 14.29
C ILE A 153 5.22 -2.56 13.87
N ASP A 154 5.51 -2.67 12.58
CA ASP A 154 6.89 -2.80 12.09
C ASP A 154 7.43 -1.51 11.47
N GLY A 155 6.56 -0.53 11.16
CA GLY A 155 7.05 0.68 10.49
C GLY A 155 6.03 1.76 10.20
N ILE A 156 6.51 2.75 9.47
CA ILE A 156 5.80 3.95 9.03
C ILE A 156 5.96 4.09 7.52
N ASP A 157 4.89 4.46 6.84
CA ASP A 157 4.83 4.81 5.44
C ASP A 157 4.32 6.25 5.30
N ILE A 158 4.92 7.06 4.42
CA ILE A 158 4.52 8.44 4.20
C ILE A 158 3.92 8.57 2.80
N ASP A 159 2.64 8.91 2.75
CA ASP A 159 1.89 9.14 1.53
C ASP A 159 1.49 10.61 1.43
N TRP A 160 2.49 11.47 1.17
CA TRP A 160 2.27 12.90 0.92
C TRP A 160 2.19 13.16 -0.58
N GLU A 161 0.99 13.42 -1.07
CA GLU A 161 0.68 13.64 -2.49
C GLU A 161 0.36 15.12 -2.77
N PHE A 162 1.31 15.93 -3.16
CA PHE A 162 2.76 15.71 -3.20
C PHE A 162 3.48 16.95 -2.67
N PRO A 163 4.75 16.85 -2.24
CA PRO A 163 5.55 18.04 -1.92
C PRO A 163 5.56 19.04 -3.08
N GLY A 164 5.35 20.34 -2.77
CA GLY A 164 5.37 21.43 -3.74
C GLY A 164 4.16 21.52 -4.66
N MET A 165 3.12 20.70 -4.45
CA MET A 165 1.85 20.79 -5.19
C MET A 165 0.69 20.24 -4.38
N THR A 166 -0.54 20.49 -4.84
CA THR A 166 -1.73 19.91 -4.22
C THR A 166 -2.61 19.20 -5.23
N PHE A 167 -3.23 18.10 -4.75
CA PHE A 167 -4.49 17.62 -5.28
C PHE A 167 -5.61 18.09 -4.35
N GLY A 168 -6.59 18.81 -4.87
CA GLY A 168 -7.67 19.37 -4.07
C GLY A 168 -7.27 20.62 -3.27
N SER A 169 -7.62 20.68 -1.99
CA SER A 169 -7.46 21.86 -1.11
C SER A 169 -6.27 21.77 -0.16
N ASN A 170 -5.38 20.81 -0.31
CA ASN A 170 -4.23 20.66 0.58
C ASN A 170 -3.23 21.82 0.40
N ALA A 171 -2.72 22.35 1.49
CA ALA A 171 -1.69 23.39 1.44
C ALA A 171 -0.36 22.81 0.93
N TYR A 172 0.38 23.63 0.21
CA TYR A 172 1.70 23.30 -0.32
C TYR A 172 2.57 24.56 -0.44
N ASP A 173 3.86 24.35 -0.59
CA ASP A 173 4.83 25.42 -0.84
C ASP A 173 5.86 24.97 -1.88
N GLU A 174 5.73 25.46 -3.11
CA GLU A 174 6.58 25.11 -4.25
C GLU A 174 8.07 25.41 -4.01
N LEU A 175 8.40 26.30 -3.07
CA LEU A 175 9.79 26.73 -2.87
C LEU A 175 10.56 25.78 -1.93
N VAL A 176 9.86 25.12 -0.99
CA VAL A 176 10.54 24.42 0.10
C VAL A 176 10.05 23.00 0.38
N ASP A 177 8.86 22.62 -0.08
CA ASP A 177 8.28 21.33 0.31
C ASP A 177 9.12 20.13 -0.14
N VAL A 178 9.73 20.18 -1.32
CA VAL A 178 10.58 19.09 -1.85
C VAL A 178 11.81 18.87 -0.96
N GLU A 179 12.46 19.94 -0.51
CA GLU A 179 13.57 19.85 0.44
C GLU A 179 13.08 19.44 1.83
N ASN A 180 11.98 20.02 2.29
CA ASN A 180 11.39 19.72 3.60
C ASN A 180 10.91 18.28 3.71
N PHE A 181 10.44 17.66 2.63
CA PHE A 181 10.15 16.23 2.62
C PHE A 181 11.41 15.40 2.89
N THR A 182 12.51 15.73 2.25
CA THR A 182 13.80 15.08 2.53
C THR A 182 14.22 15.22 3.99
N LEU A 183 14.05 16.41 4.56
CA LEU A 183 14.34 16.67 5.98
C LEU A 183 13.40 15.91 6.92
N LEU A 184 12.12 15.77 6.55
CA LEU A 184 11.14 14.96 7.30
C LEU A 184 11.57 13.49 7.33
N MET A 185 11.92 12.91 6.18
CA MET A 185 12.35 11.52 6.10
C MET A 185 13.67 11.28 6.86
N LYS A 186 14.58 12.24 6.84
CA LYS A 186 15.79 12.21 7.65
C LYS A 186 15.48 12.21 9.14
N ASP A 187 14.69 13.16 9.64
CA ASP A 187 14.32 13.27 11.06
C ASP A 187 13.55 12.01 11.54
N LEU A 188 12.68 11.45 10.69
CA LEU A 188 12.02 10.17 10.95
C LEU A 188 13.06 9.04 11.08
N ARG A 189 13.97 8.87 10.12
CA ARG A 189 14.98 7.80 10.16
C ARG A 189 15.89 7.93 11.39
N GLU A 190 16.37 9.12 11.69
CA GLU A 190 17.23 9.36 12.87
C GLU A 190 16.51 9.02 14.17
N THR A 191 15.21 9.30 14.27
CA THR A 191 14.40 9.01 15.46
C THR A 191 14.00 7.53 15.55
N LEU A 192 13.51 6.94 14.45
CA LEU A 192 13.04 5.56 14.41
C LEU A 192 14.18 4.55 14.57
N GLY A 193 15.39 4.88 14.10
CA GLY A 193 16.52 3.96 14.03
C GLY A 193 16.40 3.02 12.83
N SER A 194 17.27 2.00 12.75
CA SER A 194 17.34 1.07 11.62
C SER A 194 16.42 -0.14 11.74
N SER A 195 15.83 -0.39 12.90
CA SER A 195 14.97 -1.56 13.14
C SER A 195 13.50 -1.35 12.78
N ILE A 196 13.06 -0.09 12.65
CA ILE A 196 11.71 0.26 12.28
C ILE A 196 11.70 0.62 10.78
N LEU A 197 10.83 -0.02 10.01
CA LEU A 197 10.71 0.25 8.58
C LEU A 197 10.21 1.68 8.34
N LEU A 198 10.81 2.34 7.35
CA LEU A 198 10.39 3.66 6.89
C LEU A 198 10.29 3.64 5.36
N THR A 199 9.11 3.87 4.84
CA THR A 199 8.80 3.84 3.41
C THR A 199 8.02 5.08 2.99
N TYR A 200 7.79 5.23 1.70
CA TYR A 200 6.88 6.26 1.19
C TYR A 200 6.20 5.81 -0.11
N ALA A 201 5.04 6.39 -0.38
CA ALA A 201 4.39 6.30 -1.68
C ALA A 201 5.05 7.32 -2.62
N GLY A 202 5.71 6.81 -3.66
CA GLY A 202 6.46 7.62 -4.61
C GLY A 202 5.64 7.94 -5.86
N TYR A 203 5.73 9.19 -6.33
CA TYR A 203 5.13 9.57 -7.60
C TYR A 203 5.85 8.91 -8.78
N CYS A 204 5.19 8.81 -9.93
CA CYS A 204 5.75 8.24 -11.14
C CYS A 204 6.91 9.05 -11.76
N LYS A 205 7.22 10.23 -11.22
CA LYS A 205 8.33 11.10 -11.66
C LYS A 205 9.18 11.52 -10.49
N ASN A 206 10.46 11.71 -10.74
CA ASN A 206 11.37 12.40 -9.84
C ASN A 206 10.99 13.90 -9.73
N LYS A 207 11.64 14.63 -8.84
CA LYS A 207 11.40 16.07 -8.64
C LYS A 207 11.40 16.82 -9.97
N GLN A 208 10.44 17.70 -10.13
CA GLN A 208 10.29 18.53 -11.34
C GLN A 208 10.19 20.01 -10.95
N PRO A 209 10.85 20.94 -11.66
CA PRO A 209 10.64 22.37 -11.45
C PRO A 209 9.24 22.77 -11.90
N GLN A 210 8.60 23.68 -11.15
CA GLN A 210 7.34 24.30 -11.53
C GLN A 210 7.29 25.75 -11.08
N GLY A 211 7.10 26.69 -12.00
CA GLY A 211 7.10 28.13 -11.69
C GLY A 211 8.40 28.56 -11.02
N ALA A 212 8.29 29.09 -9.80
CA ALA A 212 9.43 29.52 -9.00
C ALA A 212 9.96 28.41 -8.06
N GLY A 213 9.37 27.23 -8.06
CA GLY A 213 9.72 26.16 -7.13
C GLY A 213 9.73 24.79 -7.78
N TRP A 214 9.74 23.78 -6.94
CA TRP A 214 9.82 22.38 -7.30
C TRP A 214 8.58 21.61 -6.84
N LYS A 215 8.28 20.52 -7.51
CA LYS A 215 7.23 19.58 -7.10
C LYS A 215 7.73 18.14 -7.16
N TYR A 216 6.97 17.27 -6.47
CA TYR A 216 7.25 15.86 -6.24
C TYR A 216 8.43 15.65 -5.29
N ILE A 217 9.06 14.52 -5.34
CA ILE A 217 10.05 14.08 -4.36
C ILE A 217 11.43 14.05 -5.02
N ASP A 218 12.45 14.58 -4.34
CA ASP A 218 13.85 14.32 -4.70
C ASP A 218 14.21 12.90 -4.29
N VAL A 219 13.92 11.94 -5.18
CA VAL A 219 14.02 10.50 -4.86
C VAL A 219 15.43 10.10 -4.46
N LYS A 220 16.47 10.76 -5.01
CA LYS A 220 17.87 10.50 -4.64
C LYS A 220 18.24 11.05 -3.28
N ALA A 221 17.75 12.22 -2.94
CA ALA A 221 18.03 12.82 -1.63
C ALA A 221 17.32 12.05 -0.49
N VAL A 222 16.17 11.44 -0.77
CA VAL A 222 15.39 10.64 0.20
C VAL A 222 15.93 9.21 0.36
N ASP A 223 16.52 8.63 -0.70
CA ASP A 223 16.98 7.24 -0.74
C ASP A 223 17.81 6.79 0.48
N PRO A 224 18.74 7.58 1.06
CA PRO A 224 19.51 7.15 2.24
C PRO A 224 18.69 6.92 3.51
N TYR A 225 17.49 7.46 3.58
CA TYR A 225 16.68 7.45 4.80
C TYR A 225 15.59 6.38 4.81
N VAL A 226 15.29 5.75 3.67
CA VAL A 226 14.17 4.81 3.52
C VAL A 226 14.64 3.39 3.24
N ASP A 227 13.81 2.42 3.61
CA ASP A 227 14.06 1.00 3.32
C ASP A 227 13.68 0.66 1.87
N PHE A 228 12.59 1.21 1.39
CA PHE A 228 12.14 1.09 0.00
C PHE A 228 11.07 2.14 -0.33
N VAL A 229 10.76 2.27 -1.60
CA VAL A 229 9.72 3.16 -2.12
C VAL A 229 8.65 2.36 -2.85
N ASN A 230 7.38 2.68 -2.56
CA ASN A 230 6.20 2.16 -3.24
C ASN A 230 5.87 3.10 -4.39
N ILE A 231 6.33 2.79 -5.61
CA ILE A 231 6.09 3.66 -6.77
C ILE A 231 4.65 3.48 -7.24
N MET A 232 3.86 4.55 -7.24
CA MET A 232 2.49 4.56 -7.74
C MET A 232 2.49 4.52 -9.28
N THR A 233 2.76 3.34 -9.85
CA THR A 233 2.78 3.08 -11.29
C THR A 233 1.38 2.82 -11.84
N TYR A 234 0.44 3.63 -11.41
CA TYR A 234 -0.95 3.67 -11.85
C TYR A 234 -1.44 5.12 -11.92
N ASP A 235 -2.62 5.31 -12.49
CA ASP A 235 -3.13 6.65 -12.81
C ASP A 235 -2.18 7.47 -13.71
N LEU A 236 -1.35 6.77 -14.50
CA LEU A 236 -0.29 7.35 -15.31
C LEU A 236 -0.85 8.09 -16.52
N VAL A 237 -1.96 7.60 -17.07
CA VAL A 237 -2.65 8.18 -18.24
C VAL A 237 -4.15 8.11 -17.99
N GLY A 238 -4.84 9.22 -18.22
CA GLY A 238 -6.32 9.26 -18.15
C GLY A 238 -6.98 8.48 -19.27
N ALA A 239 -8.20 7.97 -19.02
CA ALA A 239 -9.01 7.32 -20.04
C ALA A 239 -9.29 8.28 -21.23
N PRO A 240 -9.30 7.77 -22.47
CA PRO A 240 -9.30 6.38 -22.90
C PRO A 240 -7.90 5.73 -22.96
N GLY A 241 -6.89 6.30 -22.34
CA GLY A 241 -5.57 5.68 -22.20
C GLY A 241 -5.55 4.61 -21.10
N HIS A 242 -4.50 3.79 -21.11
CA HIS A 242 -4.27 2.81 -20.06
C HIS A 242 -3.62 3.46 -18.85
N GLN A 243 -4.20 3.25 -17.67
CA GLN A 243 -3.68 3.88 -16.45
C GLN A 243 -2.36 3.29 -15.93
N SER A 244 -2.02 2.05 -16.30
CA SER A 244 -0.83 1.34 -15.80
C SER A 244 -0.22 0.41 -16.87
N PRO A 245 0.09 0.92 -18.08
CA PRO A 245 0.72 0.10 -19.10
C PRO A 245 2.18 -0.18 -18.72
N LEU A 246 2.66 -1.40 -18.97
CA LEU A 246 4.03 -1.79 -18.60
C LEU A 246 5.06 -0.98 -19.38
N ASN A 247 5.00 -1.02 -20.71
CA ASN A 247 5.90 -0.30 -21.61
C ASN A 247 5.11 0.08 -22.85
N LYS A 248 4.69 1.33 -22.95
CA LYS A 248 3.86 1.82 -24.05
C LYS A 248 4.45 3.12 -24.63
N PRO A 249 5.43 3.03 -25.56
CA PRO A 249 6.08 4.19 -26.19
C PRO A 249 5.10 5.20 -26.79
N SER A 250 3.95 4.74 -27.30
CA SER A 250 2.92 5.60 -27.86
C SER A 250 2.11 6.38 -26.81
N ALA A 251 2.14 5.97 -25.53
CA ALA A 251 1.49 6.68 -24.44
C ALA A 251 2.35 7.84 -23.92
N SER A 252 1.72 8.79 -23.21
CA SER A 252 2.45 9.88 -22.55
C SER A 252 3.30 9.39 -21.37
N TRP A 253 2.88 8.32 -20.71
CA TRP A 253 3.58 7.73 -19.56
C TRP A 253 3.29 6.23 -19.43
N ASP A 254 4.21 5.48 -18.80
CA ASP A 254 4.10 4.04 -18.53
C ASP A 254 4.93 3.63 -17.30
N CYS A 255 4.79 2.37 -16.86
CA CYS A 255 5.51 1.85 -15.69
C CYS A 255 7.03 1.89 -15.88
N LYS A 256 7.51 1.56 -17.08
CA LYS A 256 8.93 1.55 -17.37
C LYS A 256 9.54 2.95 -17.20
N ARG A 257 8.93 3.97 -17.77
CA ARG A 257 9.38 5.37 -17.62
C ARG A 257 9.35 5.81 -16.15
N SER A 258 8.32 5.39 -15.40
CA SER A 258 8.24 5.70 -13.98
C SER A 258 9.42 5.11 -13.19
N VAL A 259 9.78 3.85 -13.46
CA VAL A 259 10.93 3.21 -12.81
C VAL A 259 12.26 3.81 -13.29
N ASP A 260 12.37 4.14 -14.58
CA ASP A 260 13.55 4.78 -15.15
C ASP A 260 13.85 6.15 -14.49
N GLU A 261 12.84 6.91 -14.05
CA GLU A 261 13.03 8.16 -13.28
C GLU A 261 13.83 7.93 -11.99
N TYR A 262 13.55 6.83 -11.28
CA TYR A 262 14.25 6.46 -10.04
C TYR A 262 15.66 5.91 -10.32
N LEU A 263 15.77 5.00 -11.28
CA LEU A 263 17.05 4.41 -11.67
C LEU A 263 18.02 5.46 -12.19
N ASN A 264 17.55 6.37 -13.05
CA ASN A 264 18.35 7.47 -13.60
C ASN A 264 18.78 8.48 -12.52
N ALA A 265 17.97 8.67 -11.49
CA ALA A 265 18.35 9.44 -10.30
C ALA A 265 19.39 8.73 -9.43
N GLY A 266 19.64 7.43 -9.65
CA GLY A 266 20.61 6.62 -8.92
C GLY A 266 20.05 5.93 -7.67
N VAL A 267 18.72 5.72 -7.61
CA VAL A 267 18.10 4.84 -6.60
C VAL A 267 18.26 3.40 -7.07
N PRO A 268 18.75 2.48 -6.23
CA PRO A 268 18.97 1.09 -6.64
C PRO A 268 17.63 0.34 -6.85
N ALA A 269 17.58 -0.50 -7.89
CA ALA A 269 16.39 -1.30 -8.19
C ALA A 269 15.91 -2.14 -6.99
N SER A 270 16.85 -2.61 -6.16
CA SER A 270 16.56 -3.37 -4.93
C SER A 270 15.79 -2.61 -3.84
N LYS A 271 15.54 -1.32 -4.04
CA LYS A 271 14.66 -0.49 -3.19
C LYS A 271 13.34 -0.12 -3.86
N LEU A 272 13.12 -0.48 -5.12
CA LEU A 272 11.94 -0.09 -5.88
C LEU A 272 10.86 -1.18 -5.80
N VAL A 273 9.64 -0.79 -5.41
CA VAL A 273 8.45 -1.63 -5.37
C VAL A 273 7.45 -1.09 -6.40
N LEU A 274 7.02 -1.95 -7.33
CA LEU A 274 6.14 -1.58 -8.43
C LEU A 274 4.68 -1.57 -8.00
N GLY A 275 3.95 -0.49 -8.26
CA GLY A 275 2.52 -0.35 -7.94
C GLY A 275 1.62 -1.01 -8.95
N ILE A 276 0.64 -1.78 -8.47
CA ILE A 276 -0.40 -2.44 -9.25
C ILE A 276 -1.76 -1.95 -8.81
N PRO A 277 -2.60 -1.39 -9.71
CA PRO A 277 -3.95 -1.00 -9.35
C PRO A 277 -4.88 -2.22 -9.34
N PHE A 278 -5.63 -2.40 -8.25
CA PHE A 278 -6.71 -3.39 -8.18
C PHE A 278 -8.06 -2.79 -8.62
N TYR A 279 -7.99 -1.79 -9.48
CA TYR A 279 -9.12 -1.07 -10.07
C TYR A 279 -8.82 -0.64 -11.51
N GLY A 280 -9.85 -0.31 -12.27
CA GLY A 280 -9.75 0.32 -13.58
C GLY A 280 -10.18 1.78 -13.55
N ARG A 281 -9.69 2.58 -14.51
CA ARG A 281 -10.15 3.96 -14.76
C ARG A 281 -11.13 4.00 -15.91
N ALA A 282 -12.38 4.35 -15.59
CA ALA A 282 -13.47 4.38 -16.55
C ALA A 282 -13.53 5.71 -17.31
N HIS A 283 -13.78 5.61 -18.63
CA HIS A 283 -13.83 6.76 -19.52
C HIS A 283 -15.05 7.67 -19.29
N PHE A 284 -16.20 7.07 -18.95
CA PHE A 284 -17.47 7.81 -18.87
C PHE A 284 -17.78 8.39 -17.49
N ASN A 285 -17.02 8.04 -16.48
CA ASN A 285 -17.13 8.62 -15.15
C ASN A 285 -15.91 9.51 -14.93
N SER A 286 -16.08 10.82 -15.02
CA SER A 286 -14.99 11.78 -14.76
C SER A 286 -14.31 11.46 -13.43
N GLY A 287 -13.12 10.86 -13.49
CA GLY A 287 -12.37 10.40 -12.32
C GLY A 287 -12.86 9.10 -11.67
N GLY A 288 -13.83 8.39 -12.28
CA GLY A 288 -14.38 7.16 -11.71
C GLY A 288 -13.40 6.00 -11.74
N SER A 289 -13.20 5.35 -10.58
CA SER A 289 -12.58 4.04 -10.49
C SER A 289 -13.64 2.96 -10.46
N VAL A 290 -13.31 1.79 -11.04
CA VAL A 290 -14.14 0.58 -11.01
C VAL A 290 -13.27 -0.52 -10.45
N ASN A 291 -13.62 -1.10 -9.31
CA ASN A 291 -12.84 -2.16 -8.70
C ASN A 291 -12.72 -3.38 -9.62
N TYR A 292 -11.61 -4.11 -9.54
CA TYR A 292 -11.42 -5.33 -10.33
C TYR A 292 -12.57 -6.33 -10.12
N LYS A 293 -13.01 -6.52 -8.87
CA LYS A 293 -14.18 -7.38 -8.55
C LYS A 293 -15.45 -7.00 -9.30
N ASP A 294 -15.63 -5.72 -9.63
CA ASP A 294 -16.79 -5.25 -10.38
C ASP A 294 -16.57 -5.41 -11.89
N ILE A 295 -15.33 -5.21 -12.36
CA ILE A 295 -14.95 -5.38 -13.77
C ILE A 295 -15.23 -6.82 -14.23
N VAL A 296 -14.81 -7.82 -13.45
CA VAL A 296 -14.99 -9.23 -13.82
C VAL A 296 -16.45 -9.70 -13.82
N ASN A 297 -17.35 -8.88 -13.28
CA ASN A 297 -18.79 -9.13 -13.28
C ASN A 297 -19.55 -8.30 -14.36
N LEU A 298 -18.85 -7.55 -15.20
CA LEU A 298 -19.47 -6.86 -16.33
C LEU A 298 -19.99 -7.85 -17.35
N SER A 299 -21.21 -7.65 -17.83
CA SER A 299 -21.93 -8.60 -18.66
C SER A 299 -21.82 -8.27 -20.15
N GLU A 300 -21.52 -9.27 -20.99
CA GLU A 300 -21.58 -9.16 -22.44
C GLU A 300 -23.00 -8.81 -22.94
N SER A 301 -24.05 -9.31 -22.28
CA SER A 301 -25.43 -8.97 -22.61
C SER A 301 -25.76 -7.48 -22.42
N SER A 302 -24.91 -6.75 -21.66
CA SER A 302 -24.99 -5.30 -21.46
C SER A 302 -23.99 -4.53 -22.35
N GLY A 303 -23.43 -5.18 -23.39
CA GLY A 303 -22.51 -4.57 -24.34
C GLY A 303 -21.06 -4.48 -23.89
N TYR A 304 -20.69 -5.08 -22.74
CA TYR A 304 -19.31 -5.09 -22.27
C TYR A 304 -18.52 -6.27 -22.83
N VAL A 305 -17.29 -5.99 -23.26
CA VAL A 305 -16.28 -7.02 -23.57
C VAL A 305 -15.09 -6.77 -22.67
N ILE A 306 -14.84 -7.71 -21.75
CA ILE A 306 -13.68 -7.68 -20.85
C ILE A 306 -12.50 -8.40 -21.52
N ASP A 307 -11.28 -8.21 -20.96
CA ASP A 307 -10.05 -8.87 -21.38
C ASP A 307 -9.62 -8.62 -22.84
N ASN A 308 -10.09 -7.54 -23.48
CA ASN A 308 -9.37 -7.02 -24.64
C ASN A 308 -7.90 -6.77 -24.23
N TRP A 309 -6.97 -6.97 -25.17
CA TRP A 309 -5.54 -6.91 -24.85
C TRP A 309 -4.82 -5.87 -25.69
N ASP A 310 -4.16 -4.92 -25.04
CA ASP A 310 -3.19 -4.05 -25.68
C ASP A 310 -1.80 -4.68 -25.61
N ALA A 311 -1.31 -5.17 -26.74
CA ALA A 311 -0.04 -5.88 -26.81
C ALA A 311 1.17 -4.94 -26.60
N GLU A 312 1.08 -3.66 -26.99
CA GLU A 312 2.14 -2.66 -26.77
C GLU A 312 2.28 -2.36 -25.27
N GLY A 313 1.16 -2.08 -24.59
CA GLY A 313 1.15 -1.77 -23.16
C GLY A 313 1.21 -2.98 -22.24
N SER A 314 1.02 -4.20 -22.79
CA SER A 314 0.90 -5.45 -22.02
C SER A 314 -0.17 -5.36 -20.93
N VAL A 315 -1.34 -4.80 -21.26
CA VAL A 315 -2.46 -4.59 -20.33
C VAL A 315 -3.82 -4.92 -20.94
N PRO A 316 -4.77 -5.39 -20.12
CA PRO A 316 -6.15 -5.58 -20.55
C PRO A 316 -6.93 -4.27 -20.53
N TYR A 317 -8.05 -4.28 -21.25
CA TYR A 317 -9.05 -3.20 -21.18
C TYR A 317 -10.45 -3.73 -21.47
N VAL A 318 -11.43 -2.99 -20.99
CA VAL A 318 -12.85 -3.24 -21.24
C VAL A 318 -13.33 -2.29 -22.34
N THR A 319 -14.17 -2.81 -23.27
CA THR A 319 -14.99 -1.98 -24.14
C THR A 319 -16.46 -2.11 -23.75
N LYS A 320 -17.23 -1.04 -24.02
CA LYS A 320 -18.69 -1.06 -23.96
C LYS A 320 -19.23 -0.61 -25.32
N ASP A 321 -20.06 -1.44 -25.94
CA ASP A 321 -20.60 -1.21 -27.29
C ASP A 321 -19.48 -0.85 -28.30
N GLY A 322 -18.32 -1.53 -28.19
CA GLY A 322 -17.15 -1.34 -29.04
C GLY A 322 -16.28 -0.11 -28.70
N VAL A 323 -16.66 0.70 -27.72
CA VAL A 323 -15.90 1.89 -27.29
C VAL A 323 -15.10 1.59 -26.02
N PHE A 324 -13.87 2.11 -25.92
CA PHE A 324 -13.04 1.96 -24.70
C PHE A 324 -13.83 2.41 -23.46
N TYR A 325 -13.93 1.51 -22.48
CA TYR A 325 -14.62 1.77 -21.22
C TYR A 325 -13.63 2.00 -20.07
N CYS A 326 -12.74 1.04 -19.77
CA CYS A 326 -11.69 1.24 -18.78
C CYS A 326 -10.45 0.38 -19.05
N GLY A 327 -9.27 0.93 -18.72
CA GLY A 327 -8.02 0.17 -18.60
C GLY A 327 -7.85 -0.33 -17.16
N TYR A 328 -7.33 -1.55 -17.00
CA TYR A 328 -7.15 -2.21 -15.69
C TYR A 328 -5.98 -3.19 -15.73
N ASP A 329 -5.74 -3.92 -14.65
CA ASP A 329 -4.79 -5.04 -14.60
C ASP A 329 -5.52 -6.37 -14.38
N ASN A 330 -4.98 -7.45 -14.97
CA ASN A 330 -5.42 -8.82 -14.76
C ASN A 330 -4.21 -9.72 -14.46
N PRO A 331 -4.38 -11.02 -14.16
CA PRO A 331 -3.25 -11.92 -13.90
C PRO A 331 -2.19 -11.95 -15.01
N ARG A 332 -2.59 -11.81 -16.28
CA ARG A 332 -1.65 -11.77 -17.41
C ARG A 332 -0.77 -10.52 -17.40
N SER A 333 -1.34 -9.35 -17.14
CA SER A 333 -0.56 -8.11 -17.07
C SER A 333 0.34 -8.06 -15.83
N ILE A 334 -0.14 -8.58 -14.69
CA ILE A 334 0.67 -8.71 -13.46
C ILE A 334 1.86 -9.65 -13.70
N ALA A 335 1.66 -10.80 -14.35
CA ALA A 335 2.76 -11.71 -14.69
C ALA A 335 3.80 -11.04 -15.61
N ALA A 336 3.36 -10.28 -16.63
CA ALA A 336 4.29 -9.54 -17.50
C ALA A 336 5.09 -8.49 -16.75
N LYS A 337 4.44 -7.75 -15.83
CA LYS A 337 5.09 -6.81 -14.92
C LYS A 337 6.07 -7.52 -13.98
N GLY A 338 5.69 -8.71 -13.48
CA GLY A 338 6.51 -9.58 -12.63
C GLY A 338 7.81 -10.02 -13.32
N GLU A 339 7.70 -10.58 -14.52
CA GLU A 339 8.88 -10.98 -15.29
C GLU A 339 9.85 -9.80 -15.52
N TRP A 340 9.30 -8.64 -15.88
CA TRP A 340 10.10 -7.45 -16.12
C TRP A 340 10.81 -6.95 -14.86
N LEU A 341 10.09 -6.82 -13.73
CA LEU A 341 10.71 -6.36 -12.48
C LEU A 341 11.78 -7.34 -11.94
N LEU A 342 11.57 -8.65 -12.14
CA LEU A 342 12.55 -9.67 -11.77
C LEU A 342 13.85 -9.51 -12.58
N GLY A 343 13.72 -9.23 -13.87
CA GLY A 343 14.87 -8.95 -14.76
C GLY A 343 15.67 -7.73 -14.33
N LEU A 344 15.04 -6.72 -13.70
CA LEU A 344 15.70 -5.54 -13.16
C LEU A 344 16.26 -5.71 -11.74
N GLY A 345 15.89 -6.79 -11.03
CA GLY A 345 16.22 -6.98 -9.63
C GLY A 345 15.48 -6.04 -8.68
N MET A 346 14.26 -5.62 -9.04
CA MET A 346 13.42 -4.80 -8.17
C MET A 346 13.00 -5.55 -6.90
N LYS A 347 12.62 -4.79 -5.88
CA LYS A 347 12.30 -5.33 -4.54
C LYS A 347 10.99 -6.11 -4.51
N GLY A 348 10.02 -5.79 -5.36
CA GLY A 348 8.73 -6.48 -5.41
C GLY A 348 7.60 -5.63 -5.97
N MET A 349 6.39 -6.00 -5.57
CA MET A 349 5.16 -5.31 -5.96
C MET A 349 4.38 -4.81 -4.75
N MET A 350 3.65 -3.71 -4.91
CA MET A 350 2.58 -3.30 -4.01
C MET A 350 1.28 -3.13 -4.79
N PHE A 351 0.15 -3.16 -4.12
CA PHE A 351 -1.14 -2.93 -4.77
C PHE A 351 -2.03 -1.97 -3.98
N TRP A 352 -2.80 -1.18 -4.72
CA TRP A 352 -3.86 -0.31 -4.24
C TRP A 352 -5.19 -0.78 -4.82
N ASP A 353 -6.19 -1.19 -4.02
CA ASP A 353 -6.09 -1.58 -2.62
C ASP A 353 -6.67 -3.00 -2.42
N TYR A 354 -6.59 -3.53 -1.22
CA TYR A 354 -7.00 -4.90 -0.92
C TYR A 354 -8.46 -5.19 -1.27
N ASP A 355 -9.36 -4.25 -1.04
CA ASP A 355 -10.80 -4.40 -1.29
C ASP A 355 -11.16 -4.34 -2.79
N GLY A 356 -10.24 -3.98 -3.67
CA GLY A 356 -10.44 -3.96 -5.12
C GLY A 356 -10.48 -5.33 -5.78
N ASP A 357 -9.83 -6.34 -5.17
CA ASP A 357 -9.77 -7.71 -5.71
C ASP A 357 -11.08 -8.48 -5.53
N ASP A 358 -11.26 -9.55 -6.30
CA ASP A 358 -12.41 -10.43 -6.14
C ASP A 358 -12.28 -11.34 -4.91
N SER A 359 -13.36 -12.03 -4.56
CA SER A 359 -13.41 -12.92 -3.40
C SER A 359 -12.47 -14.14 -3.54
N LYS A 360 -12.04 -14.50 -4.75
CA LYS A 360 -11.11 -15.58 -5.02
C LYS A 360 -9.65 -15.14 -4.85
N GLY A 361 -9.39 -13.85 -4.73
CA GLY A 361 -8.03 -13.31 -4.68
C GLY A 361 -7.31 -13.41 -6.01
N THR A 362 -8.02 -13.22 -7.11
CA THR A 362 -7.48 -13.46 -8.47
C THR A 362 -6.23 -12.62 -8.75
N LEU A 363 -6.23 -11.33 -8.37
CA LEU A 363 -5.05 -10.47 -8.56
C LEU A 363 -3.98 -10.73 -7.52
N ARG A 364 -4.37 -10.95 -6.25
CA ARG A 364 -3.42 -11.28 -5.17
C ARG A 364 -2.65 -12.56 -5.43
N ASN A 365 -3.27 -13.56 -6.07
CA ASN A 365 -2.61 -14.80 -6.45
C ASN A 365 -1.64 -14.65 -7.62
N ALA A 366 -1.71 -13.56 -8.36
CA ALA A 366 -0.87 -13.29 -9.53
C ALA A 366 0.40 -12.46 -9.20
N LEU A 367 0.55 -11.99 -7.95
CA LEU A 367 1.69 -11.18 -7.49
C LEU A 367 3.02 -11.96 -7.33
#